data_7f6e27d0e3a69a21a69ddf8d1fe3b5ac
#
_entry.id   7f6e27d0e3a69a21a69ddf8d1fe3b5ac
#
_cell.length_a   1.000
_cell.length_b   1.000
_cell.length_c   1.000
_cell.angle_alpha   90.00
_cell.angle_beta   90.00
_cell.angle_gamma   90.00
#
_symmetry.space_group_name_H-M   'P 1'
#
loop_
_entity.id
_entity.type
_entity.pdbx_description
1 polymer ?
#
loop_
_entity_poly.entity_id
_entity_poly.type
_entity_poly.pdbx_seq_one_letter_code
_entity_poly.pdbx_strand_id
1 'polypeptide(L)'
;MPRQRTPSSKRKAGPETKAFGRALAAMRTEQGITQETLGFDSEYHPKYISMLERGLYSPSLTAIVRLSDAMRVAPSELIRRMEVLLPKRPREPGATTTR
;
A
#
# COMPACT_ATOMS: atom_id res chain seq x y z
N MET A 1 -8.21 24.29 5.70
CA MET A 1 -8.11 23.59 5.83
C MET A 1 -7.98 22.77 5.40
N PRO A 2 -7.84 22.45 5.39
CA PRO A 2 -7.75 21.59 4.95
C PRO A 2 -8.14 20.66 5.17
N ARG A 3 -8.28 20.38 5.20
CA ARG A 3 -8.49 19.59 5.43
C ARG A 3 -8.33 18.64 5.17
N GLN A 4 -8.14 18.00 5.22
CA GLN A 4 -7.87 17.06 4.94
C GLN A 4 -8.61 16.28 4.70
N ARG A 5 -8.84 15.96 4.38
CA ARG A 5 -9.44 15.18 4.30
C ARG A 5 -9.37 14.15 3.72
N THR A 6 -9.27 13.48 3.56
CA THR A 6 -9.15 12.33 3.10
C THR A 6 -10.20 11.41 3.42
N PRO A 7 -11.37 11.70 3.34
CA PRO A 7 -12.47 10.86 3.70
C PRO A 7 -12.53 9.57 2.98
N SER A 8 -12.10 9.54 1.76
CA SER A 8 -12.19 8.28 1.04
C SER A 8 -11.30 7.22 1.63
N SER A 9 -10.23 7.60 2.28
CA SER A 9 -9.39 6.59 2.85
C SER A 9 -9.96 6.00 4.10
N LYS A 10 -10.99 6.58 4.66
CA LYS A 10 -11.62 6.02 5.82
C LYS A 10 -12.79 5.14 5.48
N ARG A 11 -13.08 4.94 4.23
CA ARG A 11 -14.15 4.07 3.85
C ARG A 11 -13.80 2.64 4.16
N LYS A 12 -14.81 1.79 4.15
CA LYS A 12 -14.58 0.40 4.34
C LYS A 12 -13.45 -0.07 3.47
N ALA A 13 -12.51 -0.76 4.03
CA ALA A 13 -11.34 -1.21 3.31
C ALA A 13 -11.73 -2.25 2.28
N GLY A 14 -11.29 -2.07 1.06
CA GLY A 14 -11.50 -3.04 0.02
C GLY A 14 -10.33 -3.99 -0.08
N PRO A 15 -10.42 -4.94 -1.00
CA PRO A 15 -9.34 -5.91 -1.14
C PRO A 15 -8.01 -5.27 -1.51
N GLU A 16 -8.04 -4.18 -2.27
CA GLU A 16 -6.80 -3.53 -2.66
C GLU A 16 -6.09 -2.91 -1.47
N THR A 17 -6.85 -2.28 -0.59
CA THR A 17 -6.27 -1.65 0.58
C THR A 17 -5.67 -2.69 1.51
N LYS A 18 -6.37 -3.79 1.69
CA LYS A 18 -5.86 -4.84 2.55
C LYS A 18 -4.65 -5.52 1.94
N ALA A 19 -4.70 -5.78 0.64
CA ALA A 19 -3.58 -6.41 -0.04
C ALA A 19 -2.34 -5.53 0.02
N PHE A 20 -2.51 -4.23 -0.17
CA PHE A 20 -1.39 -3.33 -0.07
C PHE A 20 -0.78 -3.35 1.32
N GLY A 21 -1.62 -3.31 2.35
CA GLY A 21 -1.12 -3.32 3.72
C GLY A 21 -0.32 -4.56 4.02
N ARG A 22 -0.81 -5.72 3.58
CA ARG A 22 -0.10 -6.97 3.80
C ARG A 22 1.21 -7.01 3.03
N ALA A 23 1.22 -6.49 1.81
CA ALA A 23 2.45 -6.44 1.04
C ALA A 23 3.47 -5.54 1.70
N LEU A 24 3.03 -4.39 2.20
CA LEU A 24 3.93 -3.46 2.86
C LEU A 24 4.54 -4.10 4.11
N ALA A 25 3.71 -4.73 4.93
CA ALA A 25 4.19 -5.36 6.15
C ALA A 25 5.16 -6.49 5.85
N ALA A 26 4.85 -7.29 4.83
CA ALA A 26 5.71 -8.40 4.47
C ALA A 26 7.07 -7.90 4.00
N MET A 27 7.08 -6.91 3.13
CA MET A 27 8.34 -6.41 2.62
C MET A 27 9.17 -5.76 3.71
N ARG A 28 8.52 -4.97 4.58
CA ARG A 28 9.22 -4.35 5.69
C ARG A 28 9.84 -5.40 6.61
N THR A 29 9.05 -6.42 6.95
CA THR A 29 9.52 -7.46 7.86
C THR A 29 10.66 -8.24 7.24
N GLU A 30 10.57 -8.53 5.95
CA GLU A 30 11.66 -9.24 5.28
C GLU A 30 12.95 -8.46 5.34
N GLN A 31 12.86 -7.15 5.34
CA GLN A 31 14.06 -6.33 5.42
C GLN A 31 14.52 -6.10 6.85
N GLY A 32 13.76 -6.59 7.81
CA GLY A 32 14.16 -6.46 9.20
C GLY A 32 14.04 -5.08 9.77
N ILE A 33 13.20 -4.23 9.19
CA ILE A 33 13.05 -2.88 9.70
C ILE A 33 11.73 -2.73 10.43
N THR A 34 11.72 -1.83 11.41
CA THR A 34 10.53 -1.60 12.21
C THR A 34 9.61 -0.58 11.54
N GLN A 35 8.40 -0.48 12.06
CA GLN A 35 7.50 0.56 11.58
C GLN A 35 8.07 1.94 11.85
N GLU A 36 8.77 2.10 12.98
CA GLU A 36 9.39 3.38 13.29
C GLU A 36 10.46 3.73 12.27
N THR A 37 11.30 2.76 11.93
CA THR A 37 12.35 3.03 10.96
C THR A 37 11.78 3.36 9.60
N LEU A 38 10.80 2.58 9.17
CA LEU A 38 10.17 2.87 7.88
C LEU A 38 9.52 4.24 7.90
N GLY A 39 8.85 4.58 8.99
CA GLY A 39 8.24 5.89 9.10
C GLY A 39 9.27 6.99 8.99
N PHE A 40 10.35 6.87 9.74
CA PHE A 40 11.40 7.88 9.72
C PHE A 40 11.97 8.04 8.32
N ASP A 41 12.30 6.95 7.68
CA ASP A 41 12.92 7.01 6.36
C ASP A 41 11.98 7.50 5.27
N SER A 42 10.69 7.25 5.41
CA SER A 42 9.72 7.69 4.42
C SER A 42 9.09 9.03 4.77
N GLU A 43 9.43 9.56 5.95
CA GLU A 43 8.89 10.80 6.45
C GLU A 43 7.40 10.71 6.77
N TYR A 44 6.98 9.54 7.20
CA TYR A 44 5.63 9.34 7.68
C TYR A 44 5.67 8.93 9.14
N HIS A 45 4.63 9.33 9.87
CA HIS A 45 4.53 8.90 11.25
C HIS A 45 4.36 7.39 11.32
N PRO A 46 4.99 6.72 12.30
CA PRO A 46 4.83 5.26 12.41
C PRO A 46 3.38 4.82 12.54
N LYS A 47 2.54 5.65 13.12
CA LYS A 47 1.14 5.32 13.23
C LYS A 47 0.49 5.21 11.87
N TYR A 48 0.88 6.06 10.93
CA TYR A 48 0.36 5.96 9.58
C TYR A 48 0.80 4.65 8.93
N ILE A 49 2.07 4.27 9.15
CA ILE A 49 2.57 3.00 8.64
C ILE A 49 1.72 1.85 9.19
N SER A 50 1.46 1.88 10.49
CA SER A 50 0.65 0.84 11.12
C SER A 50 -0.75 0.78 10.51
N MET A 51 -1.35 1.92 10.25
CA MET A 51 -2.68 1.95 9.69
C MET A 51 -2.71 1.42 8.27
N LEU A 52 -1.68 1.73 7.49
CA LEU A 52 -1.58 1.18 6.15
C LEU A 52 -1.44 -0.34 6.20
N GLU A 53 -0.60 -0.83 7.10
CA GLU A 53 -0.36 -2.27 7.18
C GLU A 53 -1.58 -3.02 7.63
N ARG A 54 -2.41 -2.38 8.43
CA ARG A 54 -3.65 -3.01 8.87
C ARG A 54 -4.79 -2.87 7.89
N GLY A 55 -4.53 -2.22 6.76
CA GLY A 55 -5.54 -2.11 5.73
C GLY A 55 -6.62 -1.09 6.04
N LEU A 56 -6.32 -0.13 6.91
CA LEU A 56 -7.32 0.85 7.31
C LEU A 56 -7.35 2.07 6.41
N TYR A 57 -6.23 2.38 5.78
CA TYR A 57 -6.14 3.54 4.89
C TYR A 57 -5.56 3.11 3.57
N SER A 58 -6.05 3.75 2.53
CA SER A 58 -5.53 3.52 1.20
C SER A 58 -4.38 4.49 0.95
N PRO A 59 -3.24 4.03 0.48
CA PRO A 59 -2.11 4.94 0.27
C PRO A 59 -2.33 5.81 -0.95
N SER A 60 -1.77 7.00 -0.91
CA SER A 60 -1.72 7.84 -2.09
C SER A 60 -0.59 7.33 -2.98
N LEU A 61 -0.56 7.78 -4.22
CA LEU A 61 0.57 7.45 -5.09
C LEU A 61 1.87 7.96 -4.49
N THR A 62 1.83 9.15 -3.90
CA THR A 62 3.03 9.69 -3.26
C THR A 62 3.50 8.77 -2.14
N ALA A 63 2.56 8.26 -1.35
CA ALA A 63 2.94 7.37 -0.27
C ALA A 63 3.58 6.09 -0.82
N ILE A 64 3.04 5.55 -1.89
CA ILE A 64 3.60 4.35 -2.48
C ILE A 64 5.05 4.59 -2.90
N VAL A 65 5.30 5.72 -3.54
CA VAL A 65 6.66 6.03 -3.99
C VAL A 65 7.59 6.25 -2.79
N ARG A 66 7.16 7.00 -1.80
CA ARG A 66 8.01 7.26 -0.64
C ARG A 66 8.32 6.00 0.14
N LEU A 67 7.33 5.15 0.32
CA LEU A 67 7.55 3.91 1.06
C LEU A 67 8.48 2.99 0.30
N SER A 68 8.30 2.91 -1.02
CA SER A 68 9.19 2.08 -1.82
C SER A 68 10.62 2.59 -1.78
N ASP A 69 10.78 3.92 -1.88
CA ASP A 69 12.12 4.49 -1.81
C ASP A 69 12.77 4.20 -0.46
N ALA A 70 12.00 4.31 0.61
CA ALA A 70 12.56 4.06 1.94
C ALA A 70 13.00 2.62 2.10
N MET A 71 12.35 1.70 1.41
CA MET A 71 12.75 0.30 1.44
C MET A 71 13.69 -0.06 0.32
N ARG A 72 14.05 0.92 -0.50
CA ARG A 72 15.02 0.74 -1.59
C ARG A 72 14.56 -0.27 -2.62
N VAL A 73 13.28 -0.23 -2.94
CA VAL A 73 12.72 -1.06 -3.98
C VAL A 73 11.98 -0.18 -4.95
N ALA A 74 11.77 -0.69 -6.14
CA ALA A 74 10.96 0.04 -7.10
C ALA A 74 9.52 0.04 -6.67
N PRO A 75 8.78 1.13 -6.90
CA PRO A 75 7.36 1.10 -6.58
C PRO A 75 6.61 -0.04 -7.25
N SER A 76 7.04 -0.44 -8.44
CA SER A 76 6.41 -1.56 -9.13
C SER A 76 6.59 -2.87 -8.37
N GLU A 77 7.67 -3.00 -7.60
CA GLU A 77 7.89 -4.21 -6.83
C GLU A 77 6.87 -4.30 -5.69
N LEU A 78 6.61 -3.18 -5.03
CA LEU A 78 5.62 -3.17 -3.96
C LEU A 78 4.23 -3.46 -4.53
N ILE A 79 3.93 -2.88 -5.68
CA ILE A 79 2.63 -3.12 -6.31
C ILE A 79 2.51 -4.57 -6.77
N ARG A 80 3.60 -5.14 -7.26
CA ARG A 80 3.56 -6.54 -7.66
C ARG A 80 3.25 -7.44 -6.46
N ARG A 81 3.84 -7.16 -5.31
CA ARG A 81 3.55 -7.92 -4.11
C ARG A 81 2.09 -7.79 -3.73
N MET A 82 1.55 -6.58 -3.85
CA MET A 82 0.14 -6.37 -3.59
C MET A 82 -0.71 -7.17 -4.56
N GLU A 83 -0.33 -7.16 -5.82
CA GLU A 83 -1.10 -7.84 -6.85
C GLU A 83 -1.24 -9.33 -6.57
N VAL A 84 -0.16 -9.94 -6.10
CA VAL A 84 -0.17 -11.36 -5.79
C VAL A 84 -1.19 -11.68 -4.69
N LEU A 85 -1.42 -10.73 -3.81
CA LEU A 85 -2.32 -10.94 -2.69
C LEU A 85 -3.76 -10.55 -2.98
N LEU A 86 -4.02 -10.01 -4.16
CA LEU A 86 -5.38 -9.67 -4.51
C LEU A 86 -6.17 -10.93 -4.80
N PRO A 87 -7.45 -10.94 -4.43
CA PRO A 87 -8.28 -12.10 -4.79
C PRO A 87 -8.38 -12.21 -6.28
N LYS A 88 -8.38 -13.42 -6.78
CA LYS A 88 -8.54 -13.63 -8.18
C LYS A 88 -9.95 -13.30 -8.59
N ARG A 89 -10.08 -12.67 -9.72
CA ARG A 89 -11.37 -12.36 -10.26
C ARG A 89 -11.47 -12.88 -11.66
N PRO A 90 -12.63 -13.38 -12.04
CA PRO A 90 -12.80 -13.83 -13.42
C PRO A 90 -12.68 -12.63 -14.34
N ARG A 91 -11.98 -12.81 -15.45
CA ARG A 91 -11.89 -11.76 -16.42
C ARG A 91 -13.02 -11.90 -17.38
N GLU A 92 -13.61 -10.76 -17.73
CA GLU A 92 -14.64 -10.79 -18.72
C GLU A 92 -14.03 -10.95 -20.07
N PRO A 93 -14.52 -11.83 -20.88
CA PRO A 93 -13.93 -12.00 -22.21
C PRO A 93 -13.82 -10.73 -22.99
N GLY A 94 -14.81 -9.90 -22.91
CA GLY A 94 -14.75 -8.69 -23.66
C GLY A 94 -13.71 -7.72 -23.15
N ALA A 95 -13.46 -7.74 -21.88
CA ALA A 95 -12.52 -6.81 -21.32
C ALA A 95 -11.10 -7.08 -21.74
N THR A 96 -10.81 -8.28 -22.11
CA THR A 96 -9.45 -8.57 -22.44
C THR A 96 -9.11 -8.26 -23.84
N THR A 97 -10.05 -8.05 -24.67
CA THR A 97 -9.69 -7.82 -26.02
C THR A 97 -9.42 -6.45 -26.33
N THR A 98 -9.55 -5.60 -25.57
CA THR A 98 -9.29 -4.34 -25.93
C THR A 98 -8.07 -3.93 -26.09
N ARG A 99 -7.81 -3.83 -26.58
CA ARG A 99 -6.70 -3.50 -26.69
C ARG A 99 -6.12 -3.41 -27.22
#